data_fae022e572c3f137c366b4436a3094d7
#
_entry.id   fae022e572c3f137c366b4436a3094d7
#
_cell.length_a   1.000
_cell.length_b   1.000
_cell.length_c   1.000
_cell.angle_alpha   90.00
_cell.angle_beta   90.00
_cell.angle_gamma   90.00
#
_symmetry.space_group_name_H-M   'P 1'
#
loop_
_entity.id
_entity.type
_entity.pdbx_description
1 polymer ?
#
loop_
_entity_poly.entity_id
_entity_poly.type
_entity_poly.pdbx_seq_one_letter_code
_entity_poly.pdbx_strand_id
1 'polypeptide(L)' 'MTTTTVVHLLRHGEVHNPDKVLYGRLPDFHLSDRGRQMAEMAAEWFEGHDIAALFSSPLDRTQETAVPLQKATGLS' A
#
# COMPACT_ATOMS: atom_id res chain seq x y z
N MET A 1 -2.32 19.52 -27.63
CA MET A 1 -1.37 18.99 -26.61
C MET A 1 -2.04 17.89 -25.81
N THR A 2 -1.40 16.77 -25.69
CA THR A 2 -1.95 15.62 -24.95
C THR A 2 -1.32 15.54 -23.57
N THR A 3 -2.13 15.39 -22.55
CA THR A 3 -1.67 15.16 -21.19
C THR A 3 -1.75 13.66 -20.88
N THR A 4 -0.67 13.10 -20.39
CA THR A 4 -0.61 11.69 -20.02
C THR A 4 -0.56 11.57 -18.50
N THR A 5 -1.45 10.77 -17.95
CA THR A 5 -1.44 10.43 -16.53
C THR A 5 -1.08 8.96 -16.36
N VAL A 6 -0.08 8.69 -15.53
CA VAL A 6 0.32 7.32 -15.20
C VAL A 6 -0.26 6.97 -13.85
N VAL A 7 -0.98 5.85 -13.78
CA VAL A 7 -1.56 5.35 -12.55
C VAL A 7 -0.84 4.06 -12.17
N HIS A 8 -0.29 4.03 -10.95
CA HIS A 8 0.32 2.82 -10.38
C HIS A 8 -0.69 2.18 -9.44
N LEU A 9 -0.95 0.90 -9.64
CA LEU A 9 -1.82 0.12 -8.78
C LEU A 9 -0.97 -0.80 -7.93
N LEU A 10 -1.06 -0.65 -6.61
CA LEU A 10 -0.31 -1.47 -5.67
C LEU A 10 -1.28 -2.27 -4.80
N ARG A 11 -1.11 -3.58 -4.80
CA ARG A 11 -1.87 -4.47 -3.94
C ARG A 11 -1.14 -4.63 -2.61
N HIS A 12 -1.89 -4.70 -1.50
CA HIS A 12 -1.31 -5.00 -0.19
C HIS A 12 -0.67 -6.39 -0.18
N GLY A 13 0.32 -6.57 0.68
CA GLY A 13 1.00 -7.84 0.85
C GLY A 13 0.29 -8.79 1.80
N GLU A 14 1.07 -9.69 2.41
CA GLU A 14 0.56 -10.72 3.29
C GLU A 14 -0.14 -10.13 4.52
N VAL A 15 -1.31 -10.68 4.83
CA VAL A 15 -2.12 -10.30 5.97
C VAL A 15 -1.94 -11.32 7.09
N HIS A 16 -1.90 -10.86 8.34
CA HIS A 16 -1.90 -11.74 9.51
C HIS A 16 -3.27 -12.38 9.62
N ASN A 17 -3.35 -13.65 9.26
CA ASN A 17 -4.62 -14.38 9.20
C ASN A 17 -4.39 -15.86 9.54
N PRO A 18 -4.06 -16.17 10.81
CA PRO A 18 -3.74 -17.54 11.22
C PRO A 18 -4.92 -18.49 11.08
N ASP A 19 -6.14 -18.01 11.20
CA ASP A 19 -7.35 -18.84 11.12
C ASP A 19 -7.88 -18.99 9.69
N LYS A 20 -7.20 -18.42 8.70
CA LYS A 20 -7.53 -18.50 7.27
C LYS A 20 -8.98 -18.09 6.99
N VAL A 21 -9.40 -17.00 7.61
CA VAL A 21 -10.73 -16.43 7.40
C VAL A 21 -10.78 -15.75 6.02
N LEU A 22 -11.92 -15.90 5.34
CA LEU A 22 -12.18 -15.12 4.12
C LEU A 22 -12.62 -13.73 4.55
N TYR A 23 -11.66 -12.84 4.70
CA TYR A 23 -11.92 -11.54 5.32
C TYR A 23 -12.57 -10.51 4.39
N GLY A 24 -12.39 -10.64 3.06
CA GLY A 24 -13.00 -9.69 2.11
C GLY A 24 -12.71 -8.25 2.50
N ARG A 25 -13.74 -7.51 2.90
CA ARG A 25 -13.64 -6.12 3.34
C ARG A 25 -13.77 -5.96 4.86
N LEU A 26 -13.61 -7.04 5.61
CA LEU A 26 -13.69 -6.98 7.07
C LEU A 26 -12.58 -6.10 7.66
N PRO A 27 -12.88 -5.37 8.76
CA PRO A 27 -11.85 -4.60 9.47
C PRO A 27 -10.96 -5.51 10.31
N ASP A 28 -9.89 -4.93 10.87
CA ASP A 28 -8.97 -5.57 11.81
C ASP A 28 -8.12 -6.70 11.23
N PHE A 29 -8.04 -6.79 9.90
CA PHE A 29 -7.07 -7.68 9.24
C PHE A 29 -5.87 -6.85 8.81
N HIS A 30 -4.84 -6.83 9.64
CA HIS A 30 -3.62 -6.05 9.45
C HIS A 30 -2.58 -6.83 8.66
N LEU A 31 -1.61 -6.13 8.11
CA LEU A 31 -0.48 -6.77 7.46
C LEU A 31 0.31 -7.60 8.47
N SER A 32 0.80 -8.77 8.02
CA SER A 32 1.81 -9.52 8.75
C SER A 32 3.15 -8.79 8.72
N ASP A 33 4.13 -9.24 9.49
CA ASP A 33 5.48 -8.68 9.43
C ASP A 33 6.05 -8.76 8.02
N ARG A 34 5.81 -9.87 7.33
CA ARG A 34 6.22 -10.04 5.94
C ARG A 34 5.49 -9.05 5.03
N GLY A 35 4.19 -8.85 5.24
CA GLY A 35 3.41 -7.88 4.48
C GLY A 35 3.92 -6.47 4.64
N ARG A 36 4.36 -6.10 5.84
CA ARG A 36 4.98 -4.80 6.10
C ARG A 36 6.32 -4.65 5.40
N GLN A 37 7.15 -5.69 5.41
CA GLN A 37 8.40 -5.70 4.66
C GLN A 37 8.14 -5.54 3.16
N MET A 38 7.13 -6.20 2.63
CA MET A 38 6.74 -6.05 1.23
C MET A 38 6.33 -4.62 0.90
N ALA A 39 5.60 -3.96 1.81
CA ALA A 39 5.20 -2.57 1.63
C ALA A 39 6.41 -1.64 1.62
N GLU A 40 7.39 -1.88 2.49
CA GLU A 40 8.64 -1.11 2.53
C GLU A 40 9.45 -1.28 1.25
N MET A 41 9.54 -2.51 0.74
CA MET A 41 10.21 -2.80 -0.53
C MET A 41 9.52 -2.10 -1.70
N ALA A 42 8.19 -2.09 -1.72
CA ALA A 42 7.43 -1.38 -2.74
C ALA A 42 7.71 0.12 -2.67
N ALA A 43 7.77 0.68 -1.46
CA ALA A 43 8.08 2.09 -1.27
C ALA A 43 9.47 2.44 -1.79
N GLU A 44 10.45 1.58 -1.58
CA GLU A 44 11.80 1.78 -2.14
C GLU A 44 11.78 1.83 -3.66
N TRP A 45 10.96 0.97 -4.29
CA TRP A 45 10.82 0.98 -5.74
C TRP A 45 10.26 2.32 -6.26
N PHE A 46 9.35 2.94 -5.50
CA PHE A 46 8.77 4.23 -5.87
C PHE A 46 9.66 5.42 -5.52
N GLU A 47 10.70 5.20 -4.75
CA GLU A 47 11.65 6.25 -4.40
C GLU A 47 12.29 6.83 -5.67
N GLY A 48 12.25 8.14 -5.81
CA GLY A 48 12.75 8.81 -7.01
C GLY A 48 11.76 8.88 -8.17
N HIS A 49 10.60 8.25 -8.06
CA HIS A 49 9.53 8.41 -9.04
C HIS A 49 8.74 9.70 -8.76
N ASP A 50 8.27 10.32 -9.84
CA ASP A 50 7.49 11.55 -9.73
C ASP A 50 6.03 11.21 -9.44
N ILE A 51 5.71 11.08 -8.14
CA ILE A 51 4.38 10.74 -7.67
C ILE A 51 3.69 12.02 -7.17
N ALA A 52 2.58 12.38 -7.81
CA ALA A 52 1.83 13.60 -7.49
C ALA A 52 0.76 13.39 -6.43
N ALA A 53 0.17 12.20 -6.36
CA ALA A 53 -0.91 11.92 -5.41
C ALA A 53 -0.91 10.44 -5.01
N LEU A 54 -1.38 10.17 -3.80
CA LEU A 54 -1.47 8.83 -3.23
C LEU A 54 -2.88 8.62 -2.66
N PHE A 55 -3.52 7.55 -3.09
CA PHE A 55 -4.86 7.18 -2.63
C PHE A 55 -4.86 5.75 -2.11
N SER A 56 -5.59 5.51 -1.04
CA SER A 56 -5.78 4.15 -0.53
C SER A 56 -7.23 3.95 -0.08
N SER A 57 -7.68 2.70 -0.02
CA SER A 57 -8.95 2.39 0.61
C SER A 57 -8.81 2.55 2.13
N PRO A 58 -9.91 2.67 2.88
CA PRO A 58 -9.86 2.89 4.34
C PRO A 58 -9.54 1.63 5.15
N LEU A 59 -9.34 0.48 4.51
CA LEU A 59 -9.03 -0.76 5.22
C LEU A 59 -7.65 -0.71 5.88
N ASP A 60 -7.52 -1.31 7.05
CA ASP A 60 -6.27 -1.27 7.82
C ASP A 60 -5.07 -1.74 7.00
N ARG A 61 -5.19 -2.89 6.34
CA ARG A 61 -4.11 -3.46 5.53
C ARG A 61 -3.68 -2.59 4.36
N THR A 62 -4.61 -1.85 3.76
CA THR A 62 -4.28 -0.95 2.66
C THR A 62 -3.65 0.34 3.16
N GLN A 63 -4.10 0.87 4.28
CA GLN A 63 -3.49 2.04 4.90
C GLN A 63 -2.09 1.72 5.40
N GLU A 64 -1.88 0.55 5.99
CA GLU A 64 -0.57 0.09 6.42
C GLU A 64 0.40 -0.07 5.25
N THR A 65 -0.11 -0.51 4.09
CA THR A 65 0.68 -0.58 2.87
C THR A 65 1.08 0.82 2.38
N ALA A 66 0.21 1.80 2.56
CA ALA A 66 0.45 3.17 2.10
C ALA A 66 1.45 3.94 2.98
N VAL A 67 1.58 3.60 4.27
CA VAL A 67 2.46 4.34 5.20
C VAL A 67 3.89 4.47 4.71
N PRO A 68 4.60 3.40 4.30
CA PRO A 68 5.96 3.54 3.76
C PRO A 68 5.99 4.41 2.51
N LEU A 69 4.96 4.34 1.66
CA LEU A 69 4.85 5.16 0.45
C LEU A 69 4.69 6.64 0.81
N GLN A 70 3.90 6.96 1.83
CA GLN A 70 3.76 8.33 2.30
C GLN A 70 5.11 8.91 2.74
N LYS A 71 5.91 8.11 3.45
CA LYS A 71 7.24 8.52 3.89
C LYS A 71 8.20 8.70 2.72
N ALA A 72 8.16 7.79 1.76
CA ALA A 72 9.07 7.82 0.62
C ALA A 72 8.76 8.95 -0.37
N THR A 73 7.48 9.30 -0.53
CA THR A 73 7.03 10.32 -1.49
C THR A 73 6.81 11.69 -0.85
N GLY A 74 6.68 11.76 0.47
CA GLY A 74 6.32 13.00 1.17
C GLY A 74 4.86 13.39 1.03
N LEU A 75 4.03 12.53 0.46
CA LEU A 75 2.59 12.76 0.29
C LEU A 75 1.81 12.33 1.54
N SER A 76 0.61 12.86 1.70
CA SER A 76 -0.30 12.51 2.81
C SER A 76 -1.58 11.84 2.34
#